data_6174033c85a324b184cb6206175e7c26
#
_entry.id   6174033c85a324b184cb6206175e7c26
#
_cell.length_a   1.000
_cell.length_b   1.000
_cell.length_c   1.000
_cell.angle_alpha   90.00
_cell.angle_beta   90.00
_cell.angle_gamma   90.00
#
_symmetry.space_group_name_H-M   'P 1'
#
loop_
_entity.id
_entity.type
_entity.pdbx_description
1 polymer ?
#
loop_
_entity_poly.entity_id
_entity_poly.type
_entity_poly.pdbx_seq_one_letter_code
_entity_poly.pdbx_strand_id
1 'polypeptide(L)'
;MNQRRDFLKQSAAISAASITASRMLPARANDALKPLNVGLIGCGGRGNYLAGLFKNSPSVKLSWLCDANEKRLGSAISIPSEKPKTCSDMREMLDDDDLDAVIVATPDHWHSPAAILACDAGKHVYVEKPCSHNVREGRLLVEAAKRNNVIVQHGTQVRSTTMLIDAMKLLRDGIIGDVKVVKAWNIQRRGNIGHQQPSDPPDHLDYDLWVGPCEMIPYQNNRVNGGWHWWYHFGTGDMGNDGVHDIDYARWALGVETHPSKVTAVGGKYFFDDDQEFPDTQQVAFEYPGDGETGSQRILIYEQRLWSTNYPHNTDSGVEVYGTKGQMYLSRRGKIQVLGERNAKIDVDIAPEGQNAQKHVANFLDCIRTGKRPNADIDIGHLTSSLCHLGNIAVRLGRSFDFDPATESVPMDQEVNELLGRRYREHWGNPVA
;
A
#
# COMPACT_ATOMS: atom_id res chain seq x y z
N MET A 1 -50.60 -38.13 16.28
CA MET A 1 -49.23 -38.39 15.81
C MET A 1 -48.99 -37.86 14.36
N ASN A 2 -49.85 -37.08 13.75
CA ASN A 2 -49.72 -36.64 12.35
C ASN A 2 -49.29 -35.17 12.15
N GLN A 3 -49.29 -34.35 13.18
CA GLN A 3 -48.97 -32.93 12.98
C GLN A 3 -47.45 -32.57 12.92
N ARG A 4 -46.57 -33.48 13.42
CA ARG A 4 -45.10 -33.27 13.34
C ARG A 4 -44.48 -33.62 11.99
N ARG A 5 -45.16 -34.45 11.18
CA ARG A 5 -44.67 -34.87 9.86
C ARG A 5 -44.96 -33.85 8.79
N ASP A 6 -46.04 -33.07 8.92
CA ASP A 6 -46.43 -32.04 7.94
C ASP A 6 -45.61 -30.74 8.12
N PHE A 7 -45.21 -30.45 9.33
CA PHE A 7 -44.29 -29.32 9.61
C PHE A 7 -42.87 -29.52 9.01
N LEU A 8 -42.36 -30.76 9.05
CA LEU A 8 -41.06 -31.08 8.45
C LEU A 8 -41.06 -31.16 6.93
N LYS A 9 -42.21 -31.35 6.28
CA LYS A 9 -42.36 -31.31 4.83
C LYS A 9 -42.50 -29.89 4.31
N GLN A 10 -43.06 -28.96 5.07
CA GLN A 10 -43.14 -27.53 4.69
C GLN A 10 -41.83 -26.80 4.91
N SER A 11 -41.00 -27.19 5.87
CA SER A 11 -39.67 -26.61 6.10
C SER A 11 -38.61 -27.04 5.07
N ALA A 12 -38.84 -28.16 4.34
CA ALA A 12 -37.93 -28.61 3.28
C ALA A 12 -38.20 -27.95 1.92
N ALA A 13 -39.34 -27.28 1.75
CA ALA A 13 -39.71 -26.64 0.51
C ALA A 13 -39.33 -25.14 0.43
N ILE A 14 -38.88 -24.52 1.52
CA ILE A 14 -38.49 -23.11 1.58
C ILE A 14 -36.97 -22.91 1.50
N SER A 15 -36.16 -23.99 1.67
CA SER A 15 -34.69 -23.93 1.60
C SER A 15 -34.10 -24.13 0.20
N ALA A 16 -34.91 -24.22 -0.85
CA ALA A 16 -34.46 -24.49 -2.22
C ALA A 16 -34.58 -23.30 -3.19
N ALA A 17 -34.87 -22.10 -2.71
CA ALA A 17 -35.11 -20.93 -3.56
C ALA A 17 -34.25 -19.71 -3.23
N SER A 18 -33.03 -19.91 -2.76
CA SER A 18 -32.05 -18.81 -2.61
C SER A 18 -30.67 -19.25 -3.05
N ILE A 19 -30.57 -19.92 -4.18
CA ILE A 19 -29.34 -19.92 -4.97
C ILE A 19 -29.41 -18.65 -5.78
N THR A 20 -28.96 -17.55 -5.23
CA THR A 20 -28.57 -16.38 -6.02
C THR A 20 -27.48 -16.85 -6.98
N ALA A 21 -27.86 -17.10 -8.20
CA ALA A 21 -26.94 -17.27 -9.30
C ALA A 21 -26.10 -15.99 -9.35
N SER A 22 -24.87 -16.06 -8.82
CA SER A 22 -23.82 -15.14 -9.22
C SER A 22 -23.79 -15.21 -10.74
N ARG A 23 -24.35 -14.22 -11.40
CA ARG A 23 -24.16 -14.03 -12.83
C ARG A 23 -22.66 -13.77 -13.02
N MET A 24 -21.88 -14.83 -13.19
CA MET A 24 -20.68 -14.75 -13.98
C MET A 24 -21.15 -14.31 -15.36
N LEU A 25 -20.98 -13.03 -15.66
CA LEU A 25 -21.09 -12.55 -17.01
C LEU A 25 -20.10 -13.40 -17.82
N PRO A 26 -20.54 -14.08 -18.88
CA PRO A 26 -19.60 -14.80 -19.74
C PRO A 26 -18.64 -13.76 -20.29
N ALA A 27 -17.33 -13.93 -20.01
CA ALA A 27 -16.30 -13.16 -20.68
C ALA A 27 -16.54 -13.29 -22.18
N ARG A 28 -16.97 -12.22 -22.83
CA ARG A 28 -17.18 -12.21 -24.28
C ARG A 28 -15.80 -12.42 -24.90
N ALA A 29 -15.66 -13.48 -25.67
CA ALA A 29 -14.41 -13.84 -26.36
C ALA A 29 -13.84 -12.72 -27.25
N ASN A 30 -14.63 -11.68 -27.55
CA ASN A 30 -14.19 -10.49 -28.29
C ASN A 30 -13.69 -9.33 -27.40
N ASP A 31 -13.98 -9.31 -26.09
CA ASP A 31 -13.52 -8.24 -25.19
C ASP A 31 -12.05 -8.40 -24.80
N ALA A 32 -11.45 -9.58 -25.02
CA ALA A 32 -10.04 -9.85 -24.74
C ALA A 32 -9.06 -9.01 -25.59
N LEU A 33 -9.52 -8.42 -26.70
CA LEU A 33 -8.70 -7.63 -27.62
C LEU A 33 -8.92 -6.11 -27.52
N LYS A 34 -9.95 -5.65 -26.79
CA LYS A 34 -10.17 -4.20 -26.61
C LYS A 34 -9.16 -3.65 -25.62
N PRO A 35 -8.40 -2.60 -25.97
CA PRO A 35 -7.53 -1.93 -25.00
C PRO A 35 -8.34 -1.40 -23.81
N LEU A 36 -7.79 -1.52 -22.60
CA LEU A 36 -8.35 -0.91 -21.41
C LEU A 36 -8.10 0.59 -21.45
N ASN A 37 -9.15 1.40 -21.26
CA ASN A 37 -9.04 2.82 -21.07
C ASN A 37 -8.59 3.10 -19.63
N VAL A 38 -7.44 3.72 -19.45
CA VAL A 38 -6.84 3.97 -18.15
C VAL A 38 -6.66 5.47 -17.93
N GLY A 39 -7.01 5.94 -16.74
CA GLY A 39 -6.78 7.29 -16.30
C GLY A 39 -5.62 7.39 -15.30
N LEU A 40 -4.93 8.53 -15.29
CA LEU A 40 -3.91 8.85 -14.29
C LEU A 40 -4.42 9.96 -13.37
N ILE A 41 -4.40 9.71 -12.06
CA ILE A 41 -4.66 10.70 -11.01
C ILE A 41 -3.33 10.99 -10.31
N GLY A 42 -2.83 12.23 -10.46
CA GLY A 42 -1.52 12.65 -9.96
C GLY A 42 -0.42 12.54 -11.03
N CYS A 43 -0.16 13.64 -11.74
CA CYS A 43 0.80 13.76 -12.83
C CYS A 43 2.21 14.18 -12.35
N GLY A 44 2.58 13.82 -11.12
CA GLY A 44 3.93 14.00 -10.59
C GLY A 44 4.93 12.99 -11.16
N GLY A 45 6.18 13.03 -10.68
CA GLY A 45 7.26 12.14 -11.17
C GLY A 45 6.89 10.67 -11.14
N ARG A 46 6.24 10.20 -10.05
CA ARG A 46 5.81 8.80 -9.92
C ARG A 46 4.66 8.46 -10.85
N GLY A 47 3.66 9.33 -10.96
CA GLY A 47 2.54 9.14 -11.89
C GLY A 47 3.01 9.06 -13.34
N ASN A 48 3.89 9.97 -13.77
CA ASN A 48 4.47 9.98 -15.11
C ASN A 48 5.27 8.70 -15.40
N TYR A 49 6.05 8.22 -14.43
CA TYR A 49 6.77 6.94 -14.55
C TYR A 49 5.81 5.77 -14.76
N LEU A 50 4.75 5.67 -13.95
CA LEU A 50 3.73 4.63 -14.08
C LEU A 50 2.98 4.73 -15.41
N ALA A 51 2.54 5.91 -15.79
CA ALA A 51 1.89 6.14 -17.09
C ALA A 51 2.76 5.63 -18.25
N GLY A 52 4.07 5.85 -18.18
CA GLY A 52 5.02 5.29 -19.15
C GLY A 52 5.03 3.77 -19.19
N LEU A 53 4.97 3.10 -18.02
CA LEU A 53 4.90 1.64 -17.95
C LEU A 53 3.58 1.10 -18.50
N PHE A 54 2.45 1.73 -18.17
CA PHE A 54 1.14 1.34 -18.68
C PHE A 54 1.02 1.55 -20.20
N LYS A 55 1.51 2.67 -20.71
CA LYS A 55 1.57 2.96 -22.15
C LYS A 55 2.32 1.88 -22.95
N ASN A 56 3.35 1.28 -22.36
CA ASN A 56 4.14 0.22 -23.03
C ASN A 56 3.35 -1.10 -23.21
N SER A 57 2.17 -1.23 -22.60
CA SER A 57 1.28 -2.36 -22.84
C SER A 57 0.38 -2.07 -24.05
N PRO A 58 0.40 -2.92 -25.11
CA PRO A 58 -0.46 -2.73 -26.27
C PRO A 58 -1.96 -2.86 -25.93
N SER A 59 -2.26 -3.35 -24.74
CA SER A 59 -3.61 -3.56 -24.23
C SER A 59 -4.13 -2.39 -23.39
N VAL A 60 -3.46 -1.23 -23.42
CA VAL A 60 -3.83 -0.03 -22.63
C VAL A 60 -3.87 1.20 -23.53
N LYS A 61 -4.89 2.02 -23.31
CA LYS A 61 -5.00 3.39 -23.80
C LYS A 61 -5.08 4.33 -22.61
N LEU A 62 -4.10 5.23 -22.47
CA LEU A 62 -4.17 6.31 -21.48
C LEU A 62 -5.11 7.38 -22.00
N SER A 63 -6.34 7.45 -21.47
CA SER A 63 -7.42 8.29 -21.98
C SER A 63 -7.65 9.56 -21.16
N TRP A 64 -7.22 9.58 -19.90
CA TRP A 64 -7.39 10.68 -18.98
C TRP A 64 -6.16 11.00 -18.17
N LEU A 65 -5.93 12.29 -17.89
CA LEU A 65 -4.94 12.80 -16.94
C LEU A 65 -5.62 13.79 -15.99
N CYS A 66 -5.36 13.63 -14.69
CA CYS A 66 -5.91 14.48 -13.64
C CYS A 66 -4.82 14.95 -12.68
N ASP A 67 -4.72 16.26 -12.43
CA ASP A 67 -3.83 16.85 -11.40
C ASP A 67 -4.33 18.23 -11.01
N ALA A 68 -4.34 18.55 -9.72
CA ALA A 68 -4.66 19.87 -9.18
C ALA A 68 -3.60 20.94 -9.53
N ASN A 69 -2.48 20.55 -10.13
CA ASN A 69 -1.40 21.41 -10.57
C ASN A 69 -1.32 21.43 -12.11
N GLU A 70 -1.74 22.54 -12.71
CA GLU A 70 -1.77 22.73 -14.18
C GLU A 70 -0.41 22.50 -14.86
N LYS A 71 0.70 22.89 -14.21
CA LYS A 71 2.04 22.67 -14.78
C LYS A 71 2.41 21.18 -14.85
N ARG A 72 2.02 20.38 -13.84
CA ARG A 72 2.21 18.93 -13.84
C ARG A 72 1.36 18.27 -14.90
N LEU A 73 0.09 18.68 -14.98
CA LEU A 73 -0.84 18.22 -16.01
C LEU A 73 -0.30 18.52 -17.41
N GLY A 74 0.12 19.76 -17.69
CA GLY A 74 0.73 20.17 -18.96
C GLY A 74 2.00 19.38 -19.32
N SER A 75 2.82 19.02 -18.33
CA SER A 75 4.03 18.21 -18.55
C SER A 75 3.69 16.75 -18.89
N ALA A 76 2.60 16.21 -18.37
CA ALA A 76 2.18 14.83 -18.58
C ALA A 76 1.47 14.59 -19.92
N ILE A 77 0.93 15.62 -20.55
CA ILE A 77 0.06 15.52 -21.74
C ILE A 77 0.74 14.84 -22.95
N SER A 78 2.05 14.81 -23.00
CA SER A 78 2.84 14.17 -24.07
C SER A 78 3.11 12.68 -23.81
N ILE A 79 2.77 12.14 -22.62
CA ILE A 79 3.02 10.73 -22.28
C ILE A 79 2.11 9.79 -23.05
N PRO A 80 0.78 9.99 -23.13
CA PRO A 80 -0.12 9.17 -23.93
C PRO A 80 0.25 9.21 -25.43
N SER A 81 -0.09 8.12 -26.14
CA SER A 81 0.14 8.05 -27.60
C SER A 81 -0.86 8.90 -28.40
N GLU A 82 -2.05 9.11 -27.83
CA GLU A 82 -3.10 9.96 -28.35
C GLU A 82 -3.37 11.08 -27.34
N LYS A 83 -3.97 12.19 -27.78
CA LYS A 83 -4.30 13.31 -26.88
C LYS A 83 -5.31 12.86 -25.83
N PRO A 84 -4.96 12.88 -24.52
CA PRO A 84 -5.89 12.50 -23.47
C PRO A 84 -6.89 13.62 -23.17
N LYS A 85 -8.01 13.28 -22.55
CA LYS A 85 -8.83 14.24 -21.82
C LYS A 85 -8.07 14.67 -20.55
N THR A 86 -8.34 15.89 -20.05
CA THR A 86 -7.66 16.43 -18.88
C THR A 86 -8.65 17.11 -17.94
N CYS A 87 -8.46 16.95 -16.63
CA CYS A 87 -9.23 17.64 -15.59
C CYS A 87 -8.34 17.97 -14.38
N SER A 88 -8.77 18.92 -13.56
CA SER A 88 -8.16 19.19 -12.25
C SER A 88 -8.81 18.36 -11.13
N ASP A 89 -10.11 18.08 -11.24
CA ASP A 89 -10.91 17.32 -10.31
C ASP A 89 -11.15 15.89 -10.86
N MET A 90 -10.70 14.87 -10.12
CA MET A 90 -10.84 13.48 -10.53
C MET A 90 -12.29 13.01 -10.66
N ARG A 91 -13.24 13.65 -10.01
CA ARG A 91 -14.67 13.30 -10.11
C ARG A 91 -15.18 13.43 -11.53
N GLU A 92 -14.72 14.44 -12.28
CA GLU A 92 -15.04 14.60 -13.70
C GLU A 92 -14.57 13.42 -14.56
N MET A 93 -13.38 12.91 -14.28
CA MET A 93 -12.84 11.73 -14.98
C MET A 93 -13.58 10.45 -14.60
N LEU A 94 -13.95 10.29 -13.33
CA LEU A 94 -14.60 9.09 -12.82
C LEU A 94 -16.04 8.92 -13.34
N ASP A 95 -16.69 10.01 -13.79
CA ASP A 95 -18.00 10.00 -14.43
C ASP A 95 -17.97 9.46 -15.88
N ASP A 96 -16.79 9.21 -16.46
CA ASP A 96 -16.66 8.66 -17.82
C ASP A 96 -16.92 7.13 -17.81
N ASP A 97 -18.03 6.70 -18.39
CA ASP A 97 -18.42 5.28 -18.49
C ASP A 97 -17.42 4.43 -19.30
N ASP A 98 -16.67 5.06 -20.22
CA ASP A 98 -15.67 4.37 -21.04
C ASP A 98 -14.35 4.11 -20.30
N LEU A 99 -14.15 4.70 -19.12
CA LEU A 99 -12.96 4.48 -18.30
C LEU A 99 -13.05 3.12 -17.59
N ASP A 100 -12.05 2.26 -17.77
CA ASP A 100 -12.01 0.92 -17.17
C ASP A 100 -11.22 0.89 -15.85
N ALA A 101 -10.13 1.66 -15.77
CA ALA A 101 -9.25 1.63 -14.62
C ALA A 101 -8.55 2.98 -14.38
N VAL A 102 -8.05 3.18 -13.16
CA VAL A 102 -7.26 4.35 -12.80
C VAL A 102 -5.94 3.97 -12.13
N ILE A 103 -4.94 4.83 -12.32
CA ILE A 103 -3.68 4.85 -11.58
C ILE A 103 -3.77 5.99 -10.58
N VAL A 104 -3.70 5.70 -9.29
CA VAL A 104 -3.66 6.71 -8.23
C VAL A 104 -2.21 6.87 -7.78
N ALA A 105 -1.60 8.03 -8.10
CA ALA A 105 -0.22 8.38 -7.80
C ALA A 105 -0.10 9.81 -7.23
N THR A 106 -1.07 10.19 -6.45
CA THR A 106 -1.17 11.44 -5.68
C THR A 106 -0.23 11.44 -4.48
N PRO A 107 -0.15 12.48 -3.65
CA PRO A 107 0.33 12.37 -2.27
C PRO A 107 -0.49 11.38 -1.44
N ASP A 108 0.12 10.82 -0.37
CA ASP A 108 -0.45 9.71 0.43
C ASP A 108 -1.86 9.99 0.95
N HIS A 109 -2.14 11.23 1.35
CA HIS A 109 -3.44 11.62 1.90
C HIS A 109 -4.61 11.47 0.93
N TRP A 110 -4.33 11.38 -0.36
CA TRP A 110 -5.32 11.16 -1.41
C TRP A 110 -5.43 9.70 -1.88
N HIS A 111 -4.48 8.81 -1.51
CA HIS A 111 -4.46 7.44 -2.03
C HIS A 111 -5.78 6.70 -1.80
N SER A 112 -6.19 6.52 -0.54
CA SER A 112 -7.46 5.83 -0.24
C SER A 112 -8.69 6.62 -0.66
N PRO A 113 -8.83 7.93 -0.39
CA PRO A 113 -10.00 8.67 -0.84
C PRO A 113 -10.23 8.61 -2.35
N ALA A 114 -9.18 8.81 -3.15
CA ALA A 114 -9.29 8.72 -4.61
C ALA A 114 -9.59 7.29 -5.09
N ALA A 115 -8.96 6.29 -4.48
CA ALA A 115 -9.18 4.90 -4.81
C ALA A 115 -10.59 4.42 -4.45
N ILE A 116 -11.16 4.87 -3.31
CA ILE A 116 -12.55 4.58 -2.90
C ILE A 116 -13.54 5.19 -3.90
N LEU A 117 -13.36 6.47 -4.26
CA LEU A 117 -14.19 7.12 -5.27
C LEU A 117 -14.14 6.36 -6.61
N ALA A 118 -12.96 5.90 -7.02
CA ALA A 118 -12.82 5.11 -8.23
C ALA A 118 -13.52 3.73 -8.13
N CYS A 119 -13.39 3.05 -6.99
CA CYS A 119 -14.11 1.79 -6.73
C CYS A 119 -15.63 2.01 -6.79
N ASP A 120 -16.15 3.09 -6.20
CA ASP A 120 -17.57 3.39 -6.18
C ASP A 120 -18.10 3.80 -7.56
N ALA A 121 -17.24 4.32 -8.44
CA ALA A 121 -17.51 4.52 -9.87
C ALA A 121 -17.32 3.24 -10.71
N GLY A 122 -17.08 2.07 -10.09
CA GLY A 122 -16.90 0.79 -10.76
C GLY A 122 -15.59 0.62 -11.50
N LYS A 123 -14.57 1.44 -11.21
CA LYS A 123 -13.27 1.42 -11.90
C LYS A 123 -12.28 0.54 -11.14
N HIS A 124 -11.46 -0.24 -11.86
CA HIS A 124 -10.32 -0.93 -11.30
C HIS A 124 -9.23 0.06 -10.89
N VAL A 125 -8.44 -0.24 -9.86
CA VAL A 125 -7.49 0.72 -9.29
C VAL A 125 -6.08 0.13 -9.13
N TYR A 126 -5.08 0.80 -9.67
CA TYR A 126 -3.70 0.68 -9.24
C TYR A 126 -3.41 1.83 -8.30
N VAL A 127 -3.23 1.58 -7.01
CA VAL A 127 -2.94 2.62 -6.01
C VAL A 127 -1.49 2.55 -5.56
N GLU A 128 -0.78 3.68 -5.61
CA GLU A 128 0.58 3.76 -5.08
C GLU A 128 0.64 3.51 -3.58
N LYS A 129 1.84 3.19 -3.14
CA LYS A 129 2.16 2.90 -1.73
C LYS A 129 2.45 4.19 -0.93
N PRO A 130 2.10 4.20 0.36
CA PRO A 130 1.20 3.28 1.05
C PRO A 130 -0.23 3.46 0.54
N CYS A 131 -1.06 2.42 0.54
CA CYS A 131 -2.41 2.51 -0.03
C CYS A 131 -3.34 3.46 0.73
N SER A 132 -2.96 3.88 1.93
CA SER A 132 -3.75 4.75 2.81
C SER A 132 -2.86 5.69 3.61
N HIS A 133 -3.46 6.74 4.15
CA HIS A 133 -2.81 7.69 5.04
C HIS A 133 -2.97 7.29 6.53
N ASN A 134 -3.92 6.45 6.84
CA ASN A 134 -4.19 5.91 8.18
C ASN A 134 -4.84 4.51 8.08
N VAL A 135 -4.97 3.82 9.22
CA VAL A 135 -5.49 2.44 9.27
C VAL A 135 -6.94 2.39 8.79
N ARG A 136 -7.80 3.30 9.27
CA ARG A 136 -9.22 3.31 8.91
C ARG A 136 -9.46 3.47 7.41
N GLU A 137 -8.74 4.38 6.75
CA GLU A 137 -8.86 4.56 5.30
C GLU A 137 -8.44 3.31 4.51
N GLY A 138 -7.41 2.61 4.98
CA GLY A 138 -6.99 1.34 4.36
C GLY A 138 -8.08 0.27 4.44
N ARG A 139 -8.78 0.16 5.58
CA ARG A 139 -9.92 -0.74 5.76
C ARG A 139 -11.08 -0.36 4.85
N LEU A 140 -11.45 0.90 4.81
CA LEU A 140 -12.52 1.40 3.93
C LEU A 140 -12.24 1.14 2.44
N LEU A 141 -10.97 1.24 2.01
CA LEU A 141 -10.58 0.92 0.65
C LEU A 141 -10.74 -0.58 0.35
N VAL A 142 -10.35 -1.46 1.28
CA VAL A 142 -10.59 -2.91 1.16
C VAL A 142 -12.07 -3.21 1.02
N GLU A 143 -12.92 -2.57 1.82
CA GLU A 143 -14.37 -2.74 1.78
C GLU A 143 -14.98 -2.20 0.48
N ALA A 144 -14.51 -1.03 -0.01
CA ALA A 144 -14.94 -0.46 -1.28
C ALA A 144 -14.60 -1.39 -2.47
N ALA A 145 -13.40 -1.95 -2.50
CA ALA A 145 -13.00 -2.91 -3.53
C ALA A 145 -13.91 -4.15 -3.54
N LYS A 146 -14.20 -4.71 -2.36
CA LYS A 146 -15.09 -5.88 -2.21
C LYS A 146 -16.54 -5.56 -2.58
N ARG A 147 -17.08 -4.45 -2.07
CA ARG A 147 -18.47 -4.01 -2.33
C ARG A 147 -18.74 -3.82 -3.81
N ASN A 148 -17.80 -3.23 -4.54
CA ASN A 148 -17.93 -2.93 -5.95
C ASN A 148 -17.38 -4.03 -6.87
N ASN A 149 -16.84 -5.12 -6.31
CA ASN A 149 -16.23 -6.24 -7.06
C ASN A 149 -15.21 -5.77 -8.11
N VAL A 150 -14.35 -4.82 -7.74
CA VAL A 150 -13.29 -4.28 -8.58
C VAL A 150 -11.91 -4.76 -8.12
N ILE A 151 -10.97 -4.87 -9.06
CA ILE A 151 -9.58 -5.21 -8.77
C ILE A 151 -8.88 -3.97 -8.28
N VAL A 152 -8.27 -4.06 -7.07
CA VAL A 152 -7.40 -3.02 -6.53
C VAL A 152 -6.04 -3.62 -6.23
N GLN A 153 -4.98 -3.07 -6.84
CA GLN A 153 -3.60 -3.50 -6.64
C GLN A 153 -2.77 -2.41 -5.97
N HIS A 154 -2.07 -2.77 -4.90
CA HIS A 154 -1.15 -1.91 -4.17
C HIS A 154 0.21 -1.80 -4.86
N GLY A 155 0.81 -0.61 -4.88
CA GLY A 155 2.07 -0.30 -5.55
C GLY A 155 3.34 -0.90 -4.90
N THR A 156 3.27 -2.09 -4.29
CA THR A 156 4.44 -2.83 -3.78
C THR A 156 4.99 -3.80 -4.84
N GLN A 157 5.75 -3.26 -5.79
CA GLN A 157 6.21 -3.96 -7.00
C GLN A 157 7.07 -5.19 -6.72
N VAL A 158 7.68 -5.27 -5.54
CA VAL A 158 8.51 -6.42 -5.10
C VAL A 158 7.74 -7.74 -5.14
N ARG A 159 6.41 -7.72 -4.93
CA ARG A 159 5.56 -8.91 -4.98
C ARG A 159 5.43 -9.55 -6.35
N SER A 160 5.85 -8.86 -7.41
CA SER A 160 5.89 -9.39 -8.77
C SER A 160 7.32 -9.68 -9.25
N THR A 161 8.31 -9.63 -8.36
CA THR A 161 9.72 -9.96 -8.65
C THR A 161 9.93 -11.46 -8.49
N THR A 162 10.40 -12.14 -9.54
CA THR A 162 10.57 -13.61 -9.55
C THR A 162 11.48 -14.08 -8.42
N MET A 163 12.63 -13.42 -8.23
CA MET A 163 13.56 -13.73 -7.13
C MET A 163 12.87 -13.78 -5.77
N LEU A 164 12.01 -12.80 -5.45
CA LEU A 164 11.34 -12.77 -4.16
C LEU A 164 10.22 -13.80 -4.05
N ILE A 165 9.47 -14.04 -5.14
CA ILE A 165 8.46 -15.11 -5.20
C ILE A 165 9.10 -16.47 -4.90
N ASP A 166 10.23 -16.77 -5.54
CA ASP A 166 10.95 -18.04 -5.35
C ASP A 166 11.59 -18.12 -3.96
N ALA A 167 12.15 -17.02 -3.44
CA ALA A 167 12.65 -16.96 -2.07
C ALA A 167 11.56 -17.24 -1.03
N MET A 168 10.36 -16.65 -1.21
CA MET A 168 9.22 -16.93 -0.31
C MET A 168 8.74 -18.38 -0.40
N LYS A 169 8.87 -19.02 -1.56
CA LYS A 169 8.61 -20.45 -1.69
C LYS A 169 9.62 -21.28 -0.90
N LEU A 170 10.92 -21.01 -1.04
CA LEU A 170 11.95 -21.68 -0.25
C LEU A 170 11.75 -21.52 1.27
N LEU A 171 11.31 -20.34 1.73
CA LEU A 171 10.98 -20.12 3.14
C LEU A 171 9.81 -21.00 3.60
N ARG A 172 8.74 -21.10 2.81
CA ARG A 172 7.60 -21.98 3.09
C ARG A 172 7.97 -23.46 3.06
N ASP A 173 8.91 -23.84 2.19
CA ASP A 173 9.45 -25.21 2.12
C ASP A 173 10.42 -25.52 3.26
N GLY A 174 10.69 -24.55 4.16
CA GLY A 174 11.45 -24.73 5.40
C GLY A 174 12.97 -24.75 5.25
N ILE A 175 13.53 -24.11 4.22
CA ILE A 175 14.99 -24.09 3.95
C ILE A 175 15.82 -23.59 5.14
N ILE A 176 15.26 -22.71 5.97
CA ILE A 176 15.87 -22.21 7.21
C ILE A 176 15.09 -22.62 8.48
N GLY A 177 14.20 -23.62 8.36
CA GLY A 177 13.28 -24.02 9.42
C GLY A 177 12.13 -23.02 9.63
N ASP A 178 11.54 -22.99 10.83
CA ASP A 178 10.44 -22.07 11.16
C ASP A 178 10.95 -20.65 11.33
N VAL A 179 10.38 -19.71 10.58
CA VAL A 179 10.72 -18.28 10.70
C VAL A 179 10.14 -17.71 11.99
N LYS A 180 10.98 -17.12 12.83
CA LYS A 180 10.60 -16.54 14.13
C LYS A 180 10.73 -15.03 14.18
N VAL A 181 11.79 -14.50 13.57
CA VAL A 181 12.09 -13.06 13.57
C VAL A 181 12.43 -12.64 12.15
N VAL A 182 11.89 -11.48 11.75
CA VAL A 182 12.30 -10.83 10.51
C VAL A 182 12.66 -9.39 10.84
N LYS A 183 13.82 -8.96 10.36
CA LYS A 183 14.30 -7.59 10.50
C LYS A 183 14.37 -6.91 9.15
N ALA A 184 13.64 -5.81 8.98
CA ALA A 184 13.68 -4.95 7.79
C ALA A 184 14.42 -3.66 8.10
N TRP A 185 15.09 -3.07 7.11
CA TRP A 185 15.67 -1.74 7.24
C TRP A 185 15.47 -0.91 5.98
N ASN A 186 15.32 0.40 6.21
CA ASN A 186 15.40 1.45 5.19
C ASN A 186 16.37 2.54 5.67
N ILE A 187 17.53 2.62 5.02
CA ILE A 187 18.61 3.52 5.40
C ILE A 187 18.95 4.43 4.21
N GLN A 188 17.94 4.89 3.50
CA GLN A 188 18.13 5.78 2.37
C GLN A 188 18.45 7.19 2.86
N ARG A 189 19.62 7.69 2.46
CA ARG A 189 20.04 9.04 2.80
C ARG A 189 19.08 10.07 2.23
N ARG A 190 18.43 10.83 3.11
CA ARG A 190 17.57 11.96 2.76
C ARG A 190 18.30 13.29 2.99
N GLY A 191 17.74 14.36 2.46
CA GLY A 191 18.22 15.72 2.67
C GLY A 191 17.41 16.44 3.73
N ASN A 192 18.03 17.44 4.36
CA ASN A 192 17.35 18.44 5.16
C ASN A 192 16.42 19.27 4.27
N ILE A 193 15.18 19.48 4.68
CA ILE A 193 14.18 20.25 3.91
C ILE A 193 14.14 21.74 4.26
N GLY A 194 14.97 22.16 5.21
CA GLY A 194 15.07 23.55 5.69
C GLY A 194 13.84 23.99 6.48
N HIS A 195 13.87 25.28 6.85
CA HIS A 195 12.75 25.98 7.50
C HIS A 195 12.16 26.99 6.55
N GLN A 196 10.83 26.97 6.39
CA GLN A 196 10.12 27.93 5.55
C GLN A 196 8.90 28.47 6.28
N GLN A 197 8.45 29.65 5.86
CA GLN A 197 7.25 30.26 6.38
C GLN A 197 6.06 30.01 5.44
N PRO A 198 4.84 29.99 5.95
CA PRO A 198 3.64 29.99 5.13
C PRO A 198 3.63 31.14 4.12
N SER A 199 3.08 30.90 2.94
CA SER A 199 2.92 31.88 1.87
C SER A 199 1.65 31.59 1.08
N ASP A 200 1.33 32.43 0.11
CA ASP A 200 0.24 32.13 -0.82
C ASP A 200 0.64 30.99 -1.76
N PRO A 201 -0.32 30.10 -2.12
CA PRO A 201 -0.08 29.08 -3.13
C PRO A 201 0.17 29.73 -4.50
N PRO A 202 0.97 29.11 -5.39
CA PRO A 202 1.18 29.64 -6.73
C PRO A 202 -0.09 29.50 -7.59
N ASP A 203 -0.35 30.43 -8.51
CA ASP A 203 -1.56 30.50 -9.35
C ASP A 203 -1.89 29.21 -10.12
N HIS A 204 -0.90 28.40 -10.44
CA HIS A 204 -1.05 27.15 -11.18
C HIS A 204 -1.41 25.94 -10.33
N LEU A 205 -1.61 26.12 -9.03
CA LEU A 205 -1.97 25.07 -8.08
C LEU A 205 -3.33 25.39 -7.45
N ASP A 206 -4.33 24.57 -7.73
CA ASP A 206 -5.55 24.55 -6.92
C ASP A 206 -5.23 23.90 -5.56
N TYR A 207 -4.91 24.76 -4.59
CA TYR A 207 -4.50 24.29 -3.28
C TYR A 207 -5.65 23.65 -2.48
N ASP A 208 -6.89 24.06 -2.73
CA ASP A 208 -8.07 23.45 -2.10
C ASP A 208 -8.26 21.99 -2.55
N LEU A 209 -8.19 21.76 -3.88
CA LEU A 209 -8.21 20.40 -4.45
C LEU A 209 -6.98 19.58 -4.01
N TRP A 210 -5.79 20.21 -3.94
CA TRP A 210 -4.59 19.51 -3.52
C TRP A 210 -4.67 19.03 -2.08
N VAL A 211 -5.14 19.86 -1.14
CA VAL A 211 -5.38 19.49 0.28
C VAL A 211 -6.52 18.48 0.39
N GLY A 212 -7.55 18.61 -0.44
CA GLY A 212 -8.66 17.68 -0.54
C GLY A 212 -9.35 17.42 0.78
N PRO A 213 -9.49 16.15 1.20
CA PRO A 213 -10.24 15.79 2.41
C PRO A 213 -9.51 16.13 3.71
N CYS A 214 -8.23 16.50 3.68
CA CYS A 214 -7.48 16.86 4.89
C CYS A 214 -7.96 18.17 5.48
N GLU A 215 -7.66 18.38 6.76
CA GLU A 215 -7.81 19.67 7.39
C GLU A 215 -6.99 20.74 6.62
N MET A 216 -7.59 21.92 6.41
CA MET A 216 -6.92 23.01 5.69
C MET A 216 -5.85 23.63 6.57
N ILE A 217 -4.62 23.61 6.10
CA ILE A 217 -3.48 24.32 6.70
C ILE A 217 -2.87 25.28 5.67
N PRO A 218 -2.20 26.35 6.11
CA PRO A 218 -1.57 27.31 5.18
C PRO A 218 -0.58 26.66 4.22
N TYR A 219 -0.54 27.14 2.99
CA TYR A 219 0.46 26.69 2.02
C TYR A 219 1.88 26.99 2.49
N GLN A 220 2.80 26.06 2.25
CA GLN A 220 4.23 26.19 2.50
C GLN A 220 4.99 25.41 1.42
N ASN A 221 5.95 26.04 0.78
CA ASN A 221 6.57 25.48 -0.43
C ASN A 221 7.32 24.14 -0.17
N ASN A 222 8.05 24.01 0.94
CA ASN A 222 8.74 22.76 1.28
C ASN A 222 7.77 21.66 1.78
N ARG A 223 6.49 21.97 1.91
CA ARG A 223 5.43 21.00 2.26
C ARG A 223 4.80 20.39 1.02
N VAL A 224 4.62 21.16 -0.05
CA VAL A 224 3.88 20.70 -1.25
C VAL A 224 4.80 20.11 -2.31
N ASN A 225 5.93 20.75 -2.60
CA ASN A 225 6.81 20.38 -3.70
C ASN A 225 7.77 19.21 -3.37
N GLY A 226 7.21 18.03 -3.16
CA GLY A 226 7.97 16.82 -2.80
C GLY A 226 8.21 16.65 -1.30
N GLY A 227 7.96 17.69 -0.50
CA GLY A 227 8.11 17.63 0.95
C GLY A 227 6.91 17.08 1.72
N TRP A 228 5.79 16.86 1.06
CA TRP A 228 4.57 16.39 1.70
C TRP A 228 4.75 15.06 2.46
N HIS A 229 5.68 14.23 2.08
CA HIS A 229 6.02 12.97 2.78
C HIS A 229 6.32 13.17 4.27
N TRP A 230 6.84 14.34 4.64
CA TRP A 230 7.39 14.65 5.96
C TRP A 230 6.40 15.35 6.90
N TRP A 231 5.13 15.48 6.48
CA TRP A 231 4.09 16.19 7.23
C TRP A 231 2.94 15.26 7.58
N TYR A 232 2.56 15.21 8.86
CA TYR A 232 1.47 14.34 9.34
C TYR A 232 0.13 14.55 8.63
N HIS A 233 -0.10 15.74 8.07
CA HIS A 233 -1.34 16.02 7.32
C HIS A 233 -1.40 15.33 5.97
N PHE A 234 -0.26 15.08 5.32
CA PHE A 234 -0.24 14.70 3.91
C PHE A 234 0.55 13.43 3.61
N GLY A 235 1.52 13.11 4.45
CA GLY A 235 2.42 11.99 4.25
C GLY A 235 2.41 11.00 5.41
N THR A 236 3.29 10.01 5.29
CA THR A 236 3.44 8.91 6.23
C THR A 236 4.90 8.71 6.66
N GLY A 237 5.72 9.76 6.47
CA GLY A 237 7.16 9.71 6.72
C GLY A 237 7.88 8.70 5.82
N ASP A 238 9.15 8.45 6.08
CA ASP A 238 9.90 7.51 5.24
C ASP A 238 9.53 6.04 5.52
N MET A 239 8.94 5.75 6.67
CA MET A 239 8.41 4.43 6.96
C MET A 239 7.31 4.03 5.96
N GLY A 240 6.37 4.95 5.63
CA GLY A 240 5.37 4.74 4.59
C GLY A 240 5.87 5.04 3.18
N ASN A 241 6.85 5.97 3.02
CA ASN A 241 7.36 6.32 1.70
C ASN A 241 8.23 5.20 1.08
N ASP A 242 9.31 4.78 1.74
CA ASP A 242 10.20 3.74 1.23
C ASP A 242 10.19 2.46 2.08
N GLY A 243 10.12 2.60 3.40
CA GLY A 243 10.11 1.48 4.35
C GLY A 243 8.96 0.50 4.11
N VAL A 244 7.83 0.96 3.61
CA VAL A 244 6.67 0.12 3.27
C VAL A 244 7.03 -1.01 2.31
N HIS A 245 7.96 -0.80 1.38
CA HIS A 245 8.43 -1.87 0.49
C HIS A 245 9.13 -2.98 1.27
N ASP A 246 10.03 -2.60 2.19
CA ASP A 246 10.81 -3.56 2.95
C ASP A 246 9.96 -4.24 4.04
N ILE A 247 9.04 -3.52 4.66
CA ILE A 247 8.04 -4.05 5.59
C ILE A 247 7.10 -5.05 4.87
N ASP A 248 6.74 -4.80 3.61
CA ASP A 248 5.84 -5.66 2.84
C ASP A 248 6.43 -7.07 2.64
N TYR A 249 7.65 -7.18 2.11
CA TYR A 249 8.22 -8.51 1.91
C TYR A 249 8.81 -9.10 3.21
N ALA A 250 9.11 -8.29 4.23
CA ALA A 250 9.40 -8.78 5.58
C ALA A 250 8.19 -9.49 6.20
N ARG A 251 7.00 -8.88 6.12
CA ARG A 251 5.75 -9.50 6.56
C ARG A 251 5.43 -10.76 5.76
N TRP A 252 5.69 -10.76 4.45
CA TRP A 252 5.51 -11.94 3.60
C TRP A 252 6.46 -13.08 3.97
N ALA A 253 7.75 -12.76 4.24
CA ALA A 253 8.74 -13.73 4.72
C ALA A 253 8.41 -14.28 6.12
N LEU A 254 7.85 -13.45 7.00
CA LEU A 254 7.38 -13.88 8.33
C LEU A 254 6.18 -14.84 8.24
N GLY A 255 5.44 -14.82 7.13
CA GLY A 255 4.28 -15.69 6.89
C GLY A 255 3.06 -15.32 7.73
N VAL A 256 2.83 -14.03 7.99
CA VAL A 256 1.68 -13.52 8.76
C VAL A 256 0.69 -12.78 7.85
N GLU A 257 -0.59 -13.09 8.02
CA GLU A 257 -1.72 -12.54 7.25
C GLU A 257 -2.72 -11.80 8.15
N THR A 258 -2.23 -11.26 9.26
CA THR A 258 -3.00 -10.48 10.23
C THR A 258 -2.21 -9.25 10.66
N HIS A 259 -2.84 -8.36 11.42
CA HIS A 259 -2.16 -7.29 12.14
C HIS A 259 -1.38 -7.82 13.35
N PRO A 260 -0.37 -7.08 13.85
CA PRO A 260 0.29 -7.40 15.11
C PRO A 260 -0.67 -7.19 16.29
N SER A 261 -0.42 -7.87 17.40
CA SER A 261 -1.15 -7.65 18.66
C SER A 261 -0.49 -6.60 19.56
N LYS A 262 0.77 -6.25 19.28
CA LYS A 262 1.51 -5.25 20.05
C LYS A 262 2.50 -4.52 19.19
N VAL A 263 2.65 -3.21 19.45
CA VAL A 263 3.60 -2.33 18.78
C VAL A 263 4.47 -1.63 19.81
N THR A 264 5.78 -1.71 19.63
CA THR A 264 6.79 -1.05 20.49
C THR A 264 7.75 -0.27 19.61
N ALA A 265 8.05 0.98 19.97
CA ALA A 265 8.91 1.82 19.15
C ALA A 265 9.78 2.75 19.98
N VAL A 266 10.95 3.08 19.43
CA VAL A 266 11.81 4.17 19.85
C VAL A 266 12.23 4.96 18.62
N GLY A 267 12.30 6.28 18.73
CA GLY A 267 12.71 7.12 17.61
C GLY A 267 12.46 8.60 17.87
N GLY A 268 12.86 9.42 16.92
CA GLY A 268 12.69 10.87 16.97
C GLY A 268 13.50 11.56 15.89
N LYS A 269 13.53 12.88 15.97
CA LYS A 269 14.43 13.73 15.18
C LYS A 269 15.76 13.85 15.93
N TYR A 270 16.77 13.09 15.48
CA TYR A 270 18.08 13.04 16.13
C TYR A 270 19.18 13.72 15.31
N PHE A 271 18.92 13.98 14.05
CA PHE A 271 19.92 14.51 13.13
C PHE A 271 19.47 15.77 12.39
N PHE A 272 18.29 15.79 11.76
CA PHE A 272 17.84 16.92 10.96
C PHE A 272 17.20 18.01 11.83
N ASP A 273 17.73 19.23 11.71
CA ASP A 273 17.09 20.45 12.20
C ASP A 273 16.37 21.13 11.01
N ASP A 274 15.09 20.82 10.84
CA ASP A 274 14.24 21.28 9.75
C ASP A 274 12.75 21.12 10.10
N ASP A 275 11.88 21.46 9.14
CA ASP A 275 10.43 21.42 9.33
C ASP A 275 9.79 20.03 9.27
N GLN A 276 10.54 18.94 9.07
CA GLN A 276 9.98 17.58 9.08
C GLN A 276 9.33 17.27 10.43
N GLU A 277 8.13 16.69 10.39
CA GLU A 277 7.40 16.26 11.60
C GLU A 277 7.69 14.80 11.95
N PHE A 278 8.03 13.97 10.96
CA PHE A 278 8.35 12.56 11.15
C PHE A 278 9.79 12.34 11.65
N PRO A 279 10.04 11.22 12.36
CA PRO A 279 11.38 10.89 12.84
C PRO A 279 12.35 10.64 11.68
N ASP A 280 13.59 11.08 11.84
CA ASP A 280 14.71 10.71 10.95
C ASP A 280 15.39 9.40 11.37
N THR A 281 15.14 8.96 12.60
CA THR A 281 15.70 7.76 13.21
C THR A 281 14.62 7.04 14.01
N GLN A 282 14.40 5.77 13.72
CA GLN A 282 13.43 4.96 14.48
C GLN A 282 13.72 3.47 14.39
N GLN A 283 13.30 2.75 15.43
CA GLN A 283 13.17 1.29 15.46
C GLN A 283 11.79 0.94 15.97
N VAL A 284 11.13 0.00 15.30
CA VAL A 284 9.79 -0.46 15.63
C VAL A 284 9.75 -1.97 15.65
N ALA A 285 9.14 -2.55 16.68
CA ALA A 285 8.89 -3.98 16.79
C ALA A 285 7.38 -4.24 16.77
N PHE A 286 6.98 -5.22 15.97
CA PHE A 286 5.62 -5.71 15.84
C PHE A 286 5.56 -7.15 16.31
N GLU A 287 4.78 -7.43 17.36
CA GLU A 287 4.59 -8.77 17.90
C GLU A 287 3.32 -9.40 17.36
N TYR A 288 3.44 -10.65 16.91
CA TYR A 288 2.31 -11.47 16.44
C TYR A 288 2.09 -12.61 17.40
N PRO A 289 0.86 -12.82 17.94
CA PRO A 289 0.59 -13.74 19.08
C PRO A 289 0.58 -15.11 18.49
N GLY A 290 0.89 -15.71 17.66
CA GLY A 290 0.77 -17.11 17.24
C GLY A 290 -0.62 -17.71 17.52
N ASP A 291 -0.67 -19.03 17.51
CA ASP A 291 -1.88 -19.82 17.72
C ASP A 291 -2.09 -20.30 19.19
N GLY A 292 -1.26 -19.81 20.11
CA GLY A 292 -1.25 -20.18 21.51
C GLY A 292 -0.27 -21.31 21.87
N GLU A 293 0.30 -21.99 20.90
CA GLU A 293 1.35 -22.99 21.12
C GLU A 293 2.69 -22.31 21.44
N THR A 294 3.48 -22.95 22.30
CA THR A 294 4.82 -22.46 22.65
C THR A 294 5.70 -22.36 21.41
N GLY A 295 6.24 -21.16 21.15
CA GLY A 295 7.10 -20.89 20.00
C GLY A 295 6.37 -20.57 18.71
N SER A 296 5.05 -20.37 18.74
CA SER A 296 4.28 -19.90 17.58
C SER A 296 4.36 -18.39 17.38
N GLN A 297 4.75 -17.62 18.41
CA GLN A 297 4.92 -16.16 18.33
C GLN A 297 6.00 -15.78 17.31
N ARG A 298 5.79 -14.62 16.68
CA ARG A 298 6.71 -14.06 15.68
C ARG A 298 6.90 -12.57 15.89
N ILE A 299 8.04 -12.05 15.46
CA ILE A 299 8.37 -10.64 15.57
C ILE A 299 8.87 -10.12 14.21
N LEU A 300 8.33 -8.96 13.80
CA LEU A 300 8.89 -8.13 12.74
C LEU A 300 9.51 -6.90 13.37
N ILE A 301 10.76 -6.60 13.02
CA ILE A 301 11.49 -5.42 13.47
C ILE A 301 11.75 -4.54 12.25
N TYR A 302 11.55 -3.24 12.37
CA TYR A 302 11.89 -2.26 11.34
C TYR A 302 12.88 -1.23 11.89
N GLU A 303 13.89 -0.90 11.08
CA GLU A 303 14.91 0.10 11.39
C GLU A 303 15.00 1.16 10.29
N GLN A 304 15.08 2.44 10.69
CA GLN A 304 15.25 3.58 9.80
C GLN A 304 16.34 4.53 10.32
N ARG A 305 17.21 4.99 9.40
CA ARG A 305 18.25 6.00 9.65
C ARG A 305 18.45 6.84 8.40
N LEU A 306 17.75 7.97 8.27
CA LEU A 306 17.70 8.78 7.04
C LEU A 306 18.96 9.61 6.75
N TRP A 307 19.86 9.68 7.70
CA TRP A 307 21.12 10.41 7.61
C TRP A 307 22.33 9.51 7.39
N SER A 308 22.20 8.20 7.60
CA SER A 308 23.31 7.26 7.58
C SER A 308 23.82 6.98 6.17
N THR A 309 25.13 6.78 6.05
CA THR A 309 25.80 6.39 4.79
C THR A 309 26.34 4.97 4.84
N ASN A 310 26.11 4.24 5.94
CA ASN A 310 26.60 2.88 6.14
C ASN A 310 25.40 1.93 6.23
N TYR A 311 25.42 0.88 5.43
CA TYR A 311 24.28 0.00 5.21
C TYR A 311 24.60 -1.45 5.59
N PRO A 312 23.67 -2.17 6.26
CA PRO A 312 23.78 -3.63 6.38
C PRO A 312 23.89 -4.29 5.00
N HIS A 313 24.71 -5.32 4.88
CA HIS A 313 24.94 -6.06 3.63
C HIS A 313 25.24 -5.17 2.40
N ASN A 314 25.77 -3.96 2.61
CA ASN A 314 26.00 -2.97 1.53
C ASN A 314 24.75 -2.68 0.69
N THR A 315 23.58 -2.60 1.33
CA THR A 315 22.32 -2.17 0.71
C THR A 315 21.57 -1.21 1.60
N ASP A 316 21.06 -0.17 0.98
CA ASP A 316 20.25 0.88 1.63
C ASP A 316 18.91 0.37 2.17
N SER A 317 18.47 -0.79 1.68
CA SER A 317 17.23 -1.45 2.11
C SER A 317 17.34 -2.96 1.98
N GLY A 318 16.70 -3.68 2.89
CA GLY A 318 16.76 -5.14 2.89
C GLY A 318 16.02 -5.76 4.06
N VAL A 319 16.05 -7.09 4.08
CA VAL A 319 15.39 -7.92 5.09
C VAL A 319 16.30 -9.08 5.50
N GLU A 320 16.46 -9.27 6.79
CA GLU A 320 17.03 -10.49 7.39
C GLU A 320 15.93 -11.35 7.97
N VAL A 321 15.87 -12.60 7.56
CA VAL A 321 14.88 -13.59 7.99
C VAL A 321 15.58 -14.64 8.85
N TYR A 322 15.19 -14.78 10.10
CA TYR A 322 15.77 -15.71 11.06
C TYR A 322 14.83 -16.88 11.33
N GLY A 323 15.28 -18.05 10.94
CA GLY A 323 14.59 -19.32 11.16
C GLY A 323 15.32 -20.20 12.18
N THR A 324 14.66 -21.29 12.58
CA THR A 324 15.21 -22.22 13.60
C THR A 324 16.42 -23.04 13.11
N LYS A 325 16.71 -23.05 11.79
CA LYS A 325 17.81 -23.83 11.19
C LYS A 325 18.75 -22.97 10.33
N GLY A 326 18.55 -21.65 10.30
CA GLY A 326 19.38 -20.77 9.50
C GLY A 326 18.79 -19.39 9.34
N GLN A 327 19.33 -18.65 8.38
CA GLN A 327 18.89 -17.29 8.06
C GLN A 327 18.91 -17.04 6.56
N MET A 328 18.05 -16.11 6.11
CA MET A 328 18.03 -15.64 4.74
C MET A 328 18.11 -14.11 4.71
N TYR A 329 18.98 -13.59 3.86
CA TYR A 329 19.02 -12.18 3.54
C TYR A 329 18.40 -11.96 2.17
N LEU A 330 17.52 -10.95 2.07
CA LEU A 330 16.83 -10.53 0.84
C LEU A 330 16.89 -9.02 0.67
N SER A 331 17.03 -8.55 -0.57
CA SER A 331 16.89 -7.13 -0.89
C SER A 331 16.17 -6.94 -2.22
N ARG A 332 15.26 -5.97 -2.25
CA ARG A 332 14.63 -5.48 -3.49
C ARG A 332 15.63 -4.91 -4.52
N ARG A 333 16.90 -4.79 -4.12
CA ARG A 333 18.02 -4.44 -5.00
C ARG A 333 18.61 -5.65 -5.72
N GLY A 334 17.95 -6.82 -5.65
CA GLY A 334 18.38 -8.04 -6.35
C GLY A 334 19.45 -8.84 -5.62
N LYS A 335 19.44 -8.83 -4.29
CA LYS A 335 20.38 -9.66 -3.51
C LYS A 335 19.61 -10.72 -2.72
N ILE A 336 20.19 -11.92 -2.70
CA ILE A 336 19.74 -13.07 -1.90
C ILE A 336 20.95 -13.79 -1.34
N GLN A 337 20.88 -14.21 -0.08
CA GLN A 337 21.86 -15.09 0.57
C GLN A 337 21.14 -15.99 1.55
N VAL A 338 21.48 -17.28 1.55
CA VAL A 338 20.94 -18.26 2.49
C VAL A 338 22.08 -18.89 3.26
N LEU A 339 21.93 -18.91 4.58
CA LEU A 339 22.91 -19.51 5.50
C LEU A 339 22.17 -20.50 6.40
N GLY A 340 22.69 -21.71 6.51
CA GLY A 340 22.26 -22.73 7.45
C GLY A 340 22.88 -22.57 8.83
N GLU A 341 22.88 -23.64 9.61
CA GLU A 341 23.46 -23.67 10.95
C GLU A 341 24.93 -23.22 10.93
N ARG A 342 25.31 -22.44 11.94
CA ARG A 342 26.68 -21.90 12.09
C ARG A 342 27.18 -21.10 10.87
N ASN A 343 26.27 -20.46 10.16
CA ASN A 343 26.52 -19.69 8.95
C ASN A 343 27.08 -20.51 7.76
N ALA A 344 26.80 -21.82 7.72
CA ALA A 344 27.13 -22.62 6.56
C ALA A 344 26.38 -22.10 5.33
N LYS A 345 27.11 -21.79 4.25
CA LYS A 345 26.48 -21.29 3.02
C LYS A 345 25.59 -22.37 2.41
N ILE A 346 24.37 -21.97 2.05
CA ILE A 346 23.44 -22.79 1.26
C ILE A 346 23.33 -22.15 -0.11
N ASP A 347 23.74 -22.88 -1.15
CA ASP A 347 23.56 -22.43 -2.52
C ASP A 347 22.11 -22.70 -2.98
N VAL A 348 21.49 -21.68 -3.57
CA VAL A 348 20.11 -21.74 -4.08
C VAL A 348 20.11 -21.37 -5.56
N ASP A 349 19.30 -22.07 -6.35
CA ASP A 349 19.11 -21.79 -7.78
C ASP A 349 18.05 -20.71 -7.99
N ILE A 350 18.39 -19.49 -7.54
CA ILE A 350 17.55 -18.30 -7.71
C ILE A 350 18.42 -17.21 -8.35
N ALA A 351 18.04 -16.78 -9.55
CA ALA A 351 18.72 -15.68 -10.23
C ALA A 351 18.45 -14.33 -9.50
N PRO A 352 19.48 -13.53 -9.22
CA PRO A 352 19.32 -12.18 -8.70
C PRO A 352 18.43 -11.32 -9.62
N GLU A 353 17.37 -10.73 -9.05
CA GLU A 353 16.48 -9.83 -9.77
C GLU A 353 16.06 -8.67 -8.85
N GLY A 354 16.31 -7.43 -9.30
CA GLY A 354 15.80 -6.24 -8.62
C GLY A 354 14.30 -6.05 -8.83
N GLN A 355 13.70 -5.14 -8.06
CA GLN A 355 12.29 -4.79 -8.16
C GLN A 355 11.87 -4.50 -9.60
N ASN A 356 10.81 -5.15 -10.09
CA ASN A 356 10.34 -5.06 -11.46
C ASN A 356 8.92 -4.48 -11.56
N ALA A 357 8.83 -3.19 -11.82
CA ALA A 357 7.55 -2.48 -11.92
C ALA A 357 6.75 -2.89 -13.18
N GLN A 358 7.43 -3.25 -14.30
CA GLN A 358 6.73 -3.67 -15.52
C GLN A 358 5.99 -5.01 -15.32
N LYS A 359 6.62 -5.99 -14.63
CA LYS A 359 5.94 -7.24 -14.25
C LYS A 359 4.74 -6.98 -13.35
N HIS A 360 4.83 -5.97 -12.49
CA HIS A 360 3.76 -5.63 -11.55
C HIS A 360 2.56 -4.98 -12.26
N VAL A 361 2.80 -4.08 -13.21
CA VAL A 361 1.76 -3.53 -14.09
C VAL A 361 1.11 -4.64 -14.93
N ALA A 362 1.91 -5.55 -15.51
CA ALA A 362 1.40 -6.69 -16.27
C ALA A 362 0.48 -7.59 -15.41
N ASN A 363 0.84 -7.84 -14.16
CA ASN A 363 -0.01 -8.57 -13.21
C ASN A 363 -1.36 -7.89 -12.97
N PHE A 364 -1.38 -6.57 -12.76
CA PHE A 364 -2.62 -5.82 -12.60
C PHE A 364 -3.55 -5.96 -13.81
N LEU A 365 -3.01 -5.74 -15.01
CA LEU A 365 -3.76 -5.84 -16.26
C LEU A 365 -4.29 -7.26 -16.54
N ASP A 366 -3.51 -8.30 -16.20
CA ASP A 366 -3.95 -9.69 -16.29
C ASP A 366 -5.08 -9.97 -15.28
N CYS A 367 -4.97 -9.48 -14.06
CA CYS A 367 -5.99 -9.65 -13.02
C CYS A 367 -7.32 -9.00 -13.39
N ILE A 368 -7.32 -7.82 -14.00
CA ILE A 368 -8.56 -7.19 -14.53
C ILE A 368 -9.24 -8.11 -15.56
N ARG A 369 -8.49 -8.72 -16.46
CA ARG A 369 -9.02 -9.57 -17.54
C ARG A 369 -9.48 -10.95 -17.07
N THR A 370 -8.81 -11.49 -16.07
CA THR A 370 -9.04 -12.87 -15.60
C THR A 370 -9.89 -12.97 -14.35
N GLY A 371 -10.12 -11.86 -13.65
CA GLY A 371 -10.77 -11.84 -12.33
C GLY A 371 -9.91 -12.48 -11.22
N LYS A 372 -8.61 -12.76 -11.47
CA LYS A 372 -7.72 -13.30 -10.46
C LYS A 372 -7.29 -12.24 -9.47
N ARG A 373 -6.93 -12.70 -8.27
CA ARG A 373 -6.38 -11.84 -7.22
C ARG A 373 -4.98 -11.34 -7.59
N PRO A 374 -4.69 -10.02 -7.48
CA PRO A 374 -3.35 -9.48 -7.72
C PRO A 374 -2.30 -9.99 -6.72
N ASN A 375 -1.03 -10.01 -7.15
CA ASN A 375 0.09 -10.35 -6.26
C ASN A 375 0.19 -9.43 -5.04
N ALA A 376 -0.15 -8.16 -5.22
CA ALA A 376 -0.25 -7.17 -4.16
C ALA A 376 -1.70 -6.69 -4.03
N ASP A 377 -2.60 -7.61 -3.76
CA ASP A 377 -4.01 -7.33 -3.50
C ASP A 377 -4.19 -6.32 -2.37
N ILE A 378 -5.31 -5.59 -2.38
CA ILE A 378 -5.52 -4.49 -1.43
C ILE A 378 -5.62 -4.95 0.03
N ASP A 379 -6.08 -6.17 0.33
CA ASP A 379 -6.01 -6.72 1.69
C ASP A 379 -4.55 -6.82 2.16
N ILE A 380 -3.65 -7.24 1.27
CA ILE A 380 -2.21 -7.29 1.54
C ILE A 380 -1.64 -5.88 1.73
N GLY A 381 -2.03 -4.96 0.85
CA GLY A 381 -1.63 -3.56 0.90
C GLY A 381 -2.03 -2.87 2.19
N HIS A 382 -3.28 -3.11 2.64
CA HIS A 382 -3.80 -2.59 3.90
C HIS A 382 -3.00 -3.10 5.10
N LEU A 383 -2.78 -4.41 5.22
CA LEU A 383 -2.00 -4.98 6.31
C LEU A 383 -0.58 -4.41 6.36
N THR A 384 0.05 -4.17 5.22
CA THR A 384 1.41 -3.60 5.15
C THR A 384 1.42 -2.12 5.49
N SER A 385 0.51 -1.32 4.92
CA SER A 385 0.41 0.12 5.19
C SER A 385 0.07 0.38 6.66
N SER A 386 -0.78 -0.46 7.26
CA SER A 386 -1.12 -0.36 8.68
C SER A 386 0.09 -0.52 9.60
N LEU A 387 1.07 -1.37 9.26
CA LEU A 387 2.31 -1.46 10.05
C LEU A 387 3.05 -0.12 10.06
N CYS A 388 3.11 0.57 8.91
CA CYS A 388 3.74 1.89 8.84
C CYS A 388 3.00 2.90 9.72
N HIS A 389 1.68 2.91 9.69
CA HIS A 389 0.86 3.81 10.51
C HIS A 389 1.01 3.53 12.00
N LEU A 390 0.89 2.26 12.41
CA LEU A 390 1.02 1.86 13.82
C LEU A 390 2.42 2.16 14.37
N GLY A 391 3.48 1.93 13.58
CA GLY A 391 4.84 2.27 13.95
C GLY A 391 5.03 3.78 14.13
N ASN A 392 4.55 4.58 13.18
CA ASN A 392 4.59 6.05 13.27
C ASN A 392 3.81 6.58 14.49
N ILE A 393 2.64 6.00 14.81
CA ILE A 393 1.86 6.36 16.00
C ILE A 393 2.64 6.05 17.28
N ALA A 394 3.25 4.87 17.39
CA ALA A 394 4.03 4.48 18.56
C ALA A 394 5.22 5.41 18.79
N VAL A 395 5.95 5.81 17.73
CA VAL A 395 7.04 6.78 17.83
C VAL A 395 6.52 8.17 18.20
N ARG A 396 5.44 8.63 17.56
CA ARG A 396 4.85 9.96 17.80
C ARG A 396 4.38 10.13 19.24
N LEU A 397 3.82 9.07 19.85
CA LEU A 397 3.36 9.07 21.24
C LEU A 397 4.44 8.69 22.24
N GLY A 398 5.60 8.18 21.78
CA GLY A 398 6.70 7.76 22.64
C GLY A 398 6.37 6.59 23.56
N ARG A 399 5.40 5.73 23.18
CA ARG A 399 4.96 4.60 23.99
C ARG A 399 4.50 3.40 23.17
N SER A 400 4.59 2.22 23.78
CA SER A 400 4.01 0.97 23.25
C SER A 400 2.51 0.90 23.51
N PHE A 401 1.81 0.11 22.69
CA PHE A 401 0.41 -0.22 22.89
C PHE A 401 0.07 -1.61 22.35
N ASP A 402 -0.96 -2.22 22.94
CA ASP A 402 -1.57 -3.44 22.43
C ASP A 402 -2.62 -3.07 21.38
N PHE A 403 -2.65 -3.82 20.28
CA PHE A 403 -3.57 -3.60 19.17
C PHE A 403 -4.46 -4.82 18.97
N ASP A 404 -5.76 -4.62 18.84
CA ASP A 404 -6.69 -5.69 18.52
C ASP A 404 -6.77 -5.90 17.00
N PRO A 405 -6.22 -7.00 16.46
CA PRO A 405 -6.25 -7.27 15.02
C PRO A 405 -7.64 -7.46 14.44
N ALA A 406 -8.62 -7.85 15.26
CA ALA A 406 -9.97 -8.14 14.78
C ALA A 406 -10.83 -6.88 14.61
N THR A 407 -10.67 -5.92 15.51
CA THR A 407 -11.41 -4.65 15.50
C THR A 407 -10.61 -3.48 14.92
N GLU A 408 -9.32 -3.72 14.64
CA GLU A 408 -8.37 -2.68 14.19
C GLU A 408 -8.38 -1.44 15.10
N SER A 409 -8.33 -1.67 16.41
CA SER A 409 -8.39 -0.65 17.44
C SER A 409 -7.48 -0.95 18.62
N VAL A 410 -7.28 0.03 19.48
CA VAL A 410 -6.55 -0.14 20.73
C VAL A 410 -7.55 -0.05 21.91
N PRO A 411 -7.78 -1.14 22.63
CA PRO A 411 -8.76 -1.17 23.72
C PRO A 411 -8.48 -0.10 24.77
N MET A 412 -9.49 0.73 25.06
CA MET A 412 -9.47 1.78 26.08
C MET A 412 -8.39 2.88 25.91
N ASP A 413 -7.81 3.02 24.71
CA ASP A 413 -6.84 4.05 24.39
C ASP A 413 -7.38 5.01 23.32
N GLN A 414 -8.08 6.04 23.76
CA GLN A 414 -8.72 7.02 22.88
C GLN A 414 -7.68 7.77 22.02
N GLU A 415 -6.53 8.12 22.60
CA GLU A 415 -5.48 8.91 21.92
C GLU A 415 -4.92 8.15 20.71
N VAL A 416 -4.63 6.85 20.86
CA VAL A 416 -4.19 6.02 19.73
C VAL A 416 -5.33 5.85 18.72
N ASN A 417 -6.56 5.56 19.18
CA ASN A 417 -7.70 5.35 18.28
C ASN A 417 -8.05 6.57 17.44
N GLU A 418 -7.86 7.80 17.94
CA GLU A 418 -8.01 9.03 17.15
C GLU A 418 -6.98 9.14 16.03
N LEU A 419 -5.76 8.62 16.24
CA LEU A 419 -4.68 8.61 15.24
C LEU A 419 -4.81 7.46 14.22
N LEU A 420 -5.64 6.43 14.48
CA LEU A 420 -5.95 5.39 13.50
C LEU A 420 -6.83 5.90 12.35
N GLY A 421 -7.39 7.09 12.47
CA GLY A 421 -8.16 7.81 11.48
C GLY A 421 -7.74 9.27 11.39
N ARG A 422 -8.58 10.10 10.80
CA ARG A 422 -8.42 11.57 10.78
C ARG A 422 -9.77 12.26 10.66
N ARG A 423 -9.79 13.58 10.88
CA ARG A 423 -10.93 14.45 10.57
C ARG A 423 -10.92 14.79 9.09
N TYR A 424 -12.12 14.88 8.49
CA TYR A 424 -12.32 15.24 7.11
C TYR A 424 -13.01 16.58 6.99
N ARG A 425 -12.71 17.35 5.94
CA ARG A 425 -13.45 18.57 5.61
C ARG A 425 -14.84 18.20 5.07
N GLU A 426 -15.90 18.88 5.57
CA GLU A 426 -17.29 18.52 5.32
C GLU A 426 -17.66 18.42 3.84
N HIS A 427 -17.20 19.34 2.99
CA HIS A 427 -17.55 19.39 1.58
C HIS A 427 -16.88 18.29 0.72
N TRP A 428 -15.91 17.56 1.26
CA TRP A 428 -15.32 16.37 0.65
C TRP A 428 -15.99 15.07 1.09
N GLY A 429 -16.85 15.13 2.13
CA GLY A 429 -17.45 13.97 2.75
C GLY A 429 -16.45 13.11 3.53
N ASN A 430 -17.00 12.16 4.27
CA ASN A 430 -16.19 11.11 4.89
C ASN A 430 -16.13 9.92 3.90
N PRO A 431 -14.98 9.29 3.66
CA PRO A 431 -14.99 7.98 3.03
C PRO A 431 -15.87 7.07 3.87
N VAL A 432 -16.91 6.51 3.25
CA VAL A 432 -17.86 5.62 3.93
C VAL A 432 -17.69 4.19 3.46
N ALA A 433 -17.99 3.27 4.39
CA ALA A 433 -18.04 1.85 4.07
C ALA A 433 -19.27 1.51 3.21
#